data_1bdce214c0af00298110283a0e3f8651
#
_entry.id   1bdce214c0af00298110283a0e3f8651
#
_cell.length_a   1.000
_cell.length_b   1.000
_cell.length_c   1.000
_cell.angle_alpha   90.00
_cell.angle_beta   90.00
_cell.angle_gamma   90.00
#
_symmetry.space_group_name_H-M   'P 1'
#
loop_
_entity.id
_entity.type
_entity.pdbx_description
1 polymer ?
#
loop_
_entity_poly.entity_id
_entity_poly.type
_entity_poly.pdbx_seq_one_letter_code
_entity_poly.pdbx_strand_id
1 'polypeptide(L)'
;VNNIKGKLPSILPKMGSYDKTARQIRNKMVDLGLNETLSYILVPENDAKMFTKDEYETVKLLAPLSEDKNTLRHSVSVALYKIYEYNKARNNKDVSIFELGKAFQKKGEEYSETQKLSALMTGEYNIGIEKRKVDFYVIKGIAEEILDYLGYSGRYSFIKDKEKIPEDMHPGQSSVISVNNDIVGIIGKVHPKVESEDVYILEIDLDRLLAKKVGKMKYKEISKFPNIKKDLSIVVDKKISAQEIGMKIKKAAGSLLESSEVFDVYTGKGIDENK
;
A
#
# COMPACT_ATOMS: atom_id res chain seq x y z
N VAL A 1 53.69 20.06 7.93
CA VAL A 1 52.35 19.45 8.06
C VAL A 1 52.48 17.98 7.65
N ASN A 2 52.40 17.05 8.62
CA ASN A 2 52.46 15.64 8.35
C ASN A 2 51.15 15.21 7.67
N ASN A 3 51.21 14.79 6.42
CA ASN A 3 50.08 14.17 5.73
C ASN A 3 49.78 12.79 6.37
N ILE A 4 48.74 12.73 7.17
CA ILE A 4 48.21 11.47 7.67
C ILE A 4 47.49 10.78 6.49
N LYS A 5 48.10 9.71 5.96
CA LYS A 5 47.44 8.87 4.95
C LYS A 5 46.23 8.20 5.59
N GLY A 6 45.03 8.55 5.14
CA GLY A 6 43.82 7.86 5.53
C GLY A 6 43.91 6.37 5.17
N LYS A 7 43.60 5.49 6.12
CA LYS A 7 43.45 4.07 5.84
C LYS A 7 42.03 3.82 5.34
N LEU A 8 41.91 3.41 4.08
CA LEU A 8 40.64 2.90 3.57
C LEU A 8 40.39 1.52 4.21
N PRO A 9 39.21 1.28 4.79
CA PRO A 9 38.90 -0.03 5.30
C PRO A 9 38.84 -1.04 4.16
N SER A 10 39.62 -2.12 4.25
CA SER A 10 39.62 -3.23 3.30
C SER A 10 38.52 -4.25 3.64
N ILE A 11 37.29 -3.76 3.79
CA ILE A 11 36.11 -4.61 4.06
C ILE A 11 35.26 -4.65 2.80
N LEU A 12 34.84 -5.86 2.40
CA LEU A 12 33.86 -5.99 1.33
C LEU A 12 32.58 -5.25 1.74
N PRO A 13 32.07 -4.31 0.95
CA PRO A 13 30.86 -3.59 1.27
C PRO A 13 29.69 -4.57 1.38
N LYS A 14 29.05 -4.61 2.54
CA LYS A 14 27.88 -5.47 2.78
C LYS A 14 26.64 -4.58 2.91
N MET A 15 25.74 -4.72 1.95
CA MET A 15 24.43 -4.07 2.03
C MET A 15 23.62 -4.66 3.19
N GLY A 16 23.00 -3.82 4.01
CA GLY A 16 22.11 -4.21 5.08
C GLY A 16 20.90 -5.01 4.56
N SER A 17 20.28 -5.80 5.42
CA SER A 17 19.07 -6.56 5.03
C SER A 17 17.91 -5.65 4.63
N TYR A 18 17.75 -4.55 5.36
CA TYR A 18 16.74 -3.53 5.05
C TYR A 18 16.96 -2.92 3.66
N ASP A 19 18.19 -2.48 3.35
CA ASP A 19 18.50 -1.85 2.05
C ASP A 19 18.29 -2.80 0.88
N LYS A 20 18.59 -4.09 1.06
CA LYS A 20 18.28 -5.13 0.07
C LYS A 20 16.79 -5.23 -0.19
N THR A 21 15.99 -5.31 0.89
CA THR A 21 14.53 -5.40 0.79
C THR A 21 13.94 -4.13 0.20
N ALA A 22 14.41 -2.94 0.60
CA ALA A 22 13.98 -1.67 0.02
C ALA A 22 14.26 -1.62 -1.49
N ARG A 23 15.44 -2.09 -1.94
CA ARG A 23 15.76 -2.20 -3.37
C ARG A 23 14.82 -3.17 -4.09
N GLN A 24 14.52 -4.32 -3.48
CA GLN A 24 13.59 -5.29 -4.04
C GLN A 24 12.18 -4.70 -4.19
N ILE A 25 11.70 -3.97 -3.18
CA ILE A 25 10.41 -3.28 -3.23
C ILE A 25 10.38 -2.26 -4.37
N ARG A 26 11.42 -1.41 -4.51
CA ARG A 26 11.52 -0.43 -5.61
C ARG A 26 11.43 -1.12 -6.97
N ASN A 27 12.24 -2.14 -7.18
CA ASN A 27 12.22 -2.88 -8.44
C ASN A 27 10.85 -3.47 -8.72
N LYS A 28 10.22 -4.10 -7.72
CA LYS A 28 8.88 -4.69 -7.88
C LYS A 28 7.82 -3.62 -8.19
N MET A 29 7.88 -2.44 -7.58
CA MET A 29 6.95 -1.34 -7.89
C MET A 29 7.13 -0.82 -9.33
N VAL A 30 8.38 -0.72 -9.79
CA VAL A 30 8.68 -0.37 -11.19
C VAL A 30 8.19 -1.47 -12.15
N ASP A 31 8.42 -2.74 -11.83
CA ASP A 31 7.94 -3.88 -12.61
C ASP A 31 6.39 -3.90 -12.70
N LEU A 32 5.72 -3.40 -11.67
CA LEU A 32 4.27 -3.18 -11.64
C LEU A 32 3.83 -1.90 -12.39
N GLY A 33 4.73 -1.19 -13.05
CA GLY A 33 4.42 -0.05 -13.92
C GLY A 33 4.26 1.30 -13.20
N LEU A 34 4.70 1.43 -11.94
CA LEU A 34 4.70 2.71 -11.24
C LEU A 34 6.06 3.41 -11.38
N ASN A 35 6.03 4.73 -11.36
CA ASN A 35 7.23 5.56 -11.40
C ASN A 35 7.66 5.97 -9.98
N GLU A 36 8.96 5.78 -9.66
CA GLU A 36 9.49 6.25 -8.37
C GLU A 36 9.58 7.77 -8.34
N THR A 37 9.18 8.36 -7.23
CA THR A 37 9.30 9.79 -6.97
C THR A 37 10.15 10.02 -5.72
N LEU A 38 10.77 11.19 -5.67
CA LEU A 38 11.47 11.72 -4.50
C LEU A 38 10.87 13.08 -4.17
N SER A 39 10.24 13.17 -3.03
CA SER A 39 9.57 14.37 -2.58
C SER A 39 10.22 14.97 -1.34
N TYR A 40 9.88 16.22 -1.03
CA TYR A 40 10.29 16.85 0.21
C TYR A 40 9.58 16.23 1.41
N ILE A 41 10.33 16.08 2.50
CA ILE A 41 9.77 15.64 3.80
C ILE A 41 9.01 16.75 4.51
N LEU A 42 9.22 17.99 4.08
CA LEU A 42 8.56 19.19 4.59
C LEU A 42 7.36 19.54 3.73
N VAL A 43 6.25 19.79 4.38
CA VAL A 43 4.94 20.16 3.79
C VAL A 43 4.37 21.35 4.56
N PRO A 44 3.31 22.01 4.05
CA PRO A 44 2.56 22.98 4.83
C PRO A 44 1.98 22.34 6.10
N GLU A 45 1.93 23.09 7.18
CA GLU A 45 1.41 22.61 8.46
C GLU A 45 0.01 21.98 8.35
N ASN A 46 -0.89 22.62 7.63
CA ASN A 46 -2.27 22.14 7.45
C ASN A 46 -2.36 20.80 6.73
N ASP A 47 -1.36 20.46 5.93
CA ASP A 47 -1.32 19.23 5.14
C ASP A 47 -0.55 18.10 5.87
N ALA A 48 0.21 18.41 6.91
CA ALA A 48 1.15 17.48 7.55
C ALA A 48 0.49 16.17 8.02
N LYS A 49 -0.80 16.21 8.40
CA LYS A 49 -1.58 15.06 8.87
C LYS A 49 -2.53 14.47 7.84
N MET A 50 -2.54 14.96 6.60
CA MET A 50 -3.38 14.38 5.54
C MET A 50 -3.08 12.88 5.39
N PHE A 51 -4.13 12.11 5.16
CA PHE A 51 -4.09 10.64 4.99
C PHE A 51 -3.57 9.89 6.21
N THR A 52 -3.61 10.51 7.39
CA THR A 52 -3.30 9.84 8.65
C THR A 52 -4.45 9.96 9.65
N LYS A 53 -4.52 9.03 10.55
CA LYS A 53 -5.43 9.05 11.70
C LYS A 53 -4.63 8.77 12.97
N ASP A 54 -3.59 9.55 13.16
CA ASP A 54 -2.76 9.47 14.36
C ASP A 54 -3.04 10.65 15.31
N GLU A 55 -2.76 10.45 16.58
CA GLU A 55 -2.89 11.45 17.63
C GLU A 55 -1.57 12.15 17.92
N TYR A 56 -0.54 11.90 17.13
CA TYR A 56 0.80 12.45 17.33
C TYR A 56 0.83 13.96 17.00
N GLU A 57 1.75 14.65 17.67
CA GLU A 57 2.03 16.05 17.41
C GLU A 57 2.85 16.22 16.11
N THR A 58 2.66 17.34 15.44
CA THR A 58 3.47 17.73 14.29
C THR A 58 4.83 18.27 14.73
N VAL A 59 5.84 18.05 13.92
CA VAL A 59 7.19 18.60 14.10
C VAL A 59 7.41 19.76 13.14
N LYS A 60 7.50 20.97 13.69
CA LYS A 60 7.73 22.19 12.92
C LYS A 60 9.18 22.63 12.98
N LEU A 61 9.64 23.25 11.89
CA LEU A 61 10.91 23.95 11.87
C LEU A 61 10.80 25.26 12.64
N LEU A 62 11.81 25.58 13.46
CA LEU A 62 11.88 26.84 14.20
C LEU A 62 12.04 28.07 13.28
N ALA A 63 12.75 27.91 12.16
CA ALA A 63 12.96 28.96 11.16
C ALA A 63 12.87 28.36 9.76
N PRO A 64 11.64 28.17 9.22
CA PRO A 64 11.45 27.64 7.88
C PRO A 64 11.85 28.67 6.82
N LEU A 65 12.38 28.16 5.69
CA LEU A 65 12.70 29.01 4.54
C LEU A 65 11.45 29.51 3.80
N SER A 66 10.32 28.82 3.94
CA SER A 66 9.05 29.15 3.33
C SER A 66 7.90 28.52 4.10
N GLU A 67 6.72 29.13 4.04
CA GLU A 67 5.50 28.65 4.73
C GLU A 67 4.97 27.31 4.18
N ASP A 68 5.22 27.03 2.92
CA ASP A 68 4.82 25.78 2.25
C ASP A 68 5.73 24.60 2.58
N LYS A 69 6.82 24.81 3.35
CA LYS A 69 7.79 23.77 3.75
C LYS A 69 8.27 23.97 5.18
N ASN A 70 7.33 24.00 6.11
CA ASN A 70 7.59 24.32 7.50
C ASN A 70 7.41 23.16 8.50
N THR A 71 6.73 22.07 8.09
CA THR A 71 6.35 20.98 8.99
C THR A 71 6.71 19.62 8.39
N LEU A 72 7.21 18.70 9.21
CA LEU A 72 7.52 17.33 8.80
C LEU A 72 6.21 16.55 8.57
N ARG A 73 6.14 15.80 7.46
CA ARG A 73 4.98 15.00 7.07
C ARG A 73 4.77 13.77 7.95
N HIS A 74 3.51 13.46 8.31
CA HIS A 74 3.11 12.23 9.00
C HIS A 74 2.84 11.07 8.05
N SER A 75 2.64 11.37 6.76
CA SER A 75 2.39 10.40 5.68
C SER A 75 3.24 10.75 4.46
N VAL A 76 3.71 9.72 3.75
CA VAL A 76 4.36 9.92 2.44
C VAL A 76 3.31 10.22 1.38
N SER A 77 2.09 9.73 1.57
CA SER A 77 0.97 9.94 0.64
C SER A 77 0.62 11.41 0.41
N VAL A 78 0.82 12.29 1.42
CA VAL A 78 0.58 13.73 1.25
C VAL A 78 1.49 14.34 0.20
N ALA A 79 2.75 13.92 0.16
CA ALA A 79 3.70 14.42 -0.83
C ALA A 79 3.41 13.89 -2.24
N LEU A 80 2.99 12.62 -2.35
CA LEU A 80 2.50 12.06 -3.63
C LEU A 80 1.25 12.79 -4.12
N TYR A 81 0.35 13.15 -3.21
CA TYR A 81 -0.84 13.91 -3.55
C TYR A 81 -0.48 15.31 -4.09
N LYS A 82 0.52 15.99 -3.52
CA LYS A 82 1.03 17.26 -4.06
C LYS A 82 1.68 17.11 -5.45
N ILE A 83 2.37 16.01 -5.70
CA ILE A 83 2.90 15.69 -7.03
C ILE A 83 1.74 15.45 -8.01
N TYR A 84 0.69 14.76 -7.59
CA TYR A 84 -0.52 14.57 -8.39
C TYR A 84 -1.17 15.94 -8.73
N GLU A 85 -1.42 16.82 -7.75
CA GLU A 85 -1.96 18.15 -7.98
C GLU A 85 -1.14 18.94 -9.01
N TYR A 86 0.19 18.87 -8.92
CA TYR A 86 1.09 19.50 -9.86
C TYR A 86 0.94 18.94 -11.30
N ASN A 87 0.80 17.63 -11.43
CA ASN A 87 0.59 16.95 -12.71
C ASN A 87 -0.79 17.26 -13.31
N LYS A 88 -1.84 17.21 -12.48
CA LYS A 88 -3.21 17.55 -12.85
C LYS A 88 -3.31 18.95 -13.41
N ALA A 89 -2.66 19.94 -12.77
CA ALA A 89 -2.62 21.33 -13.25
C ALA A 89 -1.94 21.48 -14.62
N ARG A 90 -1.21 20.46 -15.08
CA ARG A 90 -0.55 20.39 -16.39
C ARG A 90 -1.22 19.41 -17.37
N ASN A 91 -2.46 19.04 -17.09
CA ASN A 91 -3.28 18.11 -17.87
C ASN A 91 -2.71 16.69 -17.97
N ASN A 92 -1.79 16.29 -17.08
CA ASN A 92 -1.36 14.90 -16.95
C ASN A 92 -2.39 14.16 -16.09
N LYS A 93 -3.29 13.41 -16.75
CA LYS A 93 -4.41 12.72 -16.07
C LYS A 93 -4.04 11.34 -15.57
N ASP A 94 -3.08 10.71 -16.22
CA ASP A 94 -2.66 9.34 -15.92
C ASP A 94 -1.40 9.40 -15.05
N VAL A 95 -1.58 9.20 -13.75
CA VAL A 95 -0.50 9.28 -12.77
C VAL A 95 -0.44 7.98 -11.97
N SER A 96 0.68 7.28 -12.08
CA SER A 96 0.98 6.06 -11.33
C SER A 96 2.38 6.20 -10.73
N ILE A 97 2.45 6.62 -9.48
CA ILE A 97 3.68 6.97 -8.79
C ILE A 97 3.79 6.29 -7.44
N PHE A 98 5.03 6.10 -6.97
CA PHE A 98 5.30 5.60 -5.63
C PHE A 98 6.54 6.25 -5.02
N GLU A 99 6.67 6.18 -3.70
CA GLU A 99 7.85 6.61 -2.96
C GLU A 99 8.10 5.69 -1.77
N LEU A 100 9.37 5.31 -1.57
CA LEU A 100 9.85 4.81 -0.30
C LEU A 100 10.45 5.97 0.46
N GLY A 101 9.73 6.45 1.46
CA GLY A 101 10.11 7.66 2.19
C GLY A 101 9.88 7.53 3.68
N LYS A 102 10.35 8.53 4.42
CA LYS A 102 10.13 8.64 5.86
C LYS A 102 8.93 9.50 6.18
N ALA A 103 8.20 9.09 7.21
CA ALA A 103 7.20 9.87 7.93
C ALA A 103 7.69 10.15 9.34
N PHE A 104 7.23 11.23 9.94
CA PHE A 104 7.75 11.74 11.21
C PHE A 104 6.60 12.00 12.17
N GLN A 105 6.82 11.69 13.44
CA GLN A 105 5.82 11.84 14.49
C GLN A 105 6.49 12.27 15.78
N LYS A 106 5.76 13.00 16.63
CA LYS A 106 6.21 13.41 17.96
C LYS A 106 5.17 13.02 19.01
N LYS A 107 5.63 12.50 20.13
CA LYS A 107 4.77 12.21 21.30
C LYS A 107 5.48 12.70 22.55
N GLY A 108 5.03 13.83 23.11
CA GLY A 108 5.73 14.50 24.18
C GLY A 108 7.15 14.90 23.78
N GLU A 109 8.17 14.38 24.46
CA GLU A 109 9.58 14.62 24.12
C GLU A 109 10.18 13.60 23.14
N GLU A 110 9.44 12.56 22.77
CA GLU A 110 9.92 11.51 21.86
C GLU A 110 9.62 11.82 20.40
N TYR A 111 10.62 11.69 19.56
CA TYR A 111 10.53 11.82 18.11
C TYR A 111 10.69 10.44 17.48
N SER A 112 9.86 10.13 16.52
CA SER A 112 9.97 8.87 15.77
C SER A 112 9.98 9.10 14.25
N GLU A 113 10.77 8.30 13.57
CA GLU A 113 10.80 8.20 12.12
C GLU A 113 10.32 6.82 11.72
N THR A 114 9.46 6.75 10.71
CA THR A 114 8.92 5.48 10.19
C THR A 114 9.15 5.41 8.70
N GLN A 115 9.73 4.31 8.23
CA GLN A 115 9.86 4.06 6.80
C GLN A 115 8.53 3.56 6.22
N LYS A 116 8.07 4.21 5.17
CA LYS A 116 6.81 3.88 4.51
C LYS A 116 6.99 3.68 3.01
N LEU A 117 6.23 2.76 2.46
CA LEU A 117 5.96 2.66 1.03
C LEU A 117 4.62 3.33 0.80
N SER A 118 4.58 4.33 -0.06
CA SER A 118 3.32 4.92 -0.52
C SER A 118 3.21 4.84 -2.04
N ALA A 119 1.99 4.68 -2.54
CA ALA A 119 1.68 4.77 -3.96
C ALA A 119 0.39 5.57 -4.17
N LEU A 120 0.35 6.29 -5.29
CA LEU A 120 -0.81 7.04 -5.74
C LEU A 120 -1.07 6.72 -7.21
N MET A 121 -2.32 6.39 -7.53
CA MET A 121 -2.74 6.05 -8.88
C MET A 121 -4.04 6.75 -9.25
N THR A 122 -4.12 7.21 -10.50
CA THR A 122 -5.32 7.80 -11.11
C THR A 122 -5.28 7.69 -12.63
N GLY A 123 -6.43 7.89 -13.28
CA GLY A 123 -6.54 7.85 -14.73
C GLY A 123 -6.51 6.45 -15.31
N GLU A 124 -5.69 6.22 -16.30
CA GLU A 124 -5.48 4.93 -16.96
C GLU A 124 -4.16 4.30 -16.52
N TYR A 125 -4.18 3.01 -16.32
CA TYR A 125 -3.02 2.18 -15.95
C TYR A 125 -2.77 1.14 -17.02
N ASN A 126 -1.52 0.99 -17.43
CA ASN A 126 -1.13 0.05 -18.47
C ASN A 126 -0.75 -1.31 -17.85
N ILE A 127 -1.43 -2.37 -18.28
CA ILE A 127 -1.08 -3.76 -17.98
C ILE A 127 -0.63 -4.40 -19.29
N GLY A 128 0.68 -4.40 -19.52
CA GLY A 128 1.21 -4.81 -20.81
C GLY A 128 0.73 -3.91 -21.95
N ILE A 129 -0.05 -4.48 -22.89
CA ILE A 129 -0.65 -3.74 -24.02
C ILE A 129 -2.06 -3.22 -23.72
N GLU A 130 -2.67 -3.64 -22.62
CA GLU A 130 -4.03 -3.24 -22.24
C GLU A 130 -4.00 -2.01 -21.35
N LYS A 131 -4.95 -1.10 -21.58
CA LYS A 131 -5.23 0.04 -20.73
C LYS A 131 -6.43 -0.28 -19.86
N ARG A 132 -6.30 0.01 -18.58
CA ARG A 132 -7.37 -0.17 -17.60
C ARG A 132 -7.56 1.10 -16.79
N LYS A 133 -8.80 1.53 -16.60
CA LYS A 133 -9.09 2.63 -15.69
C LYS A 133 -8.69 2.23 -14.27
N VAL A 134 -7.98 3.12 -13.59
CA VAL A 134 -7.60 2.89 -12.19
C VAL A 134 -8.84 2.89 -11.32
N ASP A 135 -8.98 1.87 -10.52
CA ASP A 135 -10.03 1.70 -9.52
C ASP A 135 -9.44 1.15 -8.20
N PHE A 136 -10.31 0.92 -7.23
CA PHE A 136 -9.89 0.33 -5.95
C PHE A 136 -9.21 -1.05 -6.12
N TYR A 137 -9.64 -1.83 -7.10
CA TYR A 137 -9.10 -3.18 -7.31
C TYR A 137 -7.73 -3.15 -7.97
N VAL A 138 -7.44 -2.16 -8.80
CA VAL A 138 -6.10 -1.96 -9.38
C VAL A 138 -5.09 -1.70 -8.28
N ILE A 139 -5.31 -0.70 -7.42
CA ILE A 139 -4.35 -0.39 -6.35
C ILE A 139 -4.31 -1.50 -5.28
N LYS A 140 -5.42 -2.20 -5.07
CA LYS A 140 -5.47 -3.38 -4.20
C LYS A 140 -4.59 -4.50 -4.76
N GLY A 141 -4.63 -4.76 -6.06
CA GLY A 141 -3.76 -5.72 -6.74
C GLY A 141 -2.27 -5.35 -6.57
N ILE A 142 -1.90 -4.07 -6.68
CA ILE A 142 -0.54 -3.60 -6.39
C ILE A 142 -0.14 -3.93 -4.94
N ALA A 143 -1.03 -3.69 -3.98
CA ALA A 143 -0.77 -4.02 -2.58
C ALA A 143 -0.60 -5.54 -2.35
N GLU A 144 -1.45 -6.35 -2.96
CA GLU A 144 -1.39 -7.82 -2.89
C GLU A 144 -0.08 -8.34 -3.48
N GLU A 145 0.31 -7.86 -4.66
CA GLU A 145 1.56 -8.24 -5.33
C GLU A 145 2.81 -7.91 -4.49
N ILE A 146 2.84 -6.75 -3.83
CA ILE A 146 3.95 -6.40 -2.93
C ILE A 146 3.97 -7.30 -1.69
N LEU A 147 2.82 -7.55 -1.07
CA LEU A 147 2.72 -8.39 0.12
C LEU A 147 3.09 -9.85 -0.20
N ASP A 148 2.64 -10.37 -1.33
CA ASP A 148 2.98 -11.72 -1.79
C ASP A 148 4.45 -11.85 -2.14
N TYR A 149 5.03 -10.86 -2.84
CA TYR A 149 6.45 -10.80 -3.17
C TYR A 149 7.34 -10.80 -1.91
N LEU A 150 6.90 -10.12 -0.85
CA LEU A 150 7.59 -10.10 0.44
C LEU A 150 7.34 -11.36 1.29
N GLY A 151 6.53 -12.32 0.82
CA GLY A 151 6.30 -13.61 1.44
C GLY A 151 5.17 -13.62 2.48
N TYR A 152 4.25 -12.65 2.42
CA TYR A 152 3.08 -12.59 3.31
C TYR A 152 1.82 -13.22 2.71
N SER A 153 1.94 -13.95 1.59
CA SER A 153 0.81 -14.60 0.91
C SER A 153 -0.06 -15.40 1.89
N GLY A 154 -1.38 -15.14 1.84
CA GLY A 154 -2.36 -15.78 2.71
C GLY A 154 -2.32 -15.35 4.18
N ARG A 155 -1.56 -14.29 4.53
CA ARG A 155 -1.41 -13.77 5.91
C ARG A 155 -1.89 -12.34 6.06
N TYR A 156 -2.40 -11.73 5.01
CA TYR A 156 -2.93 -10.38 5.02
C TYR A 156 -4.44 -10.37 4.77
N SER A 157 -5.06 -9.30 5.17
CA SER A 157 -6.47 -9.01 4.94
C SER A 157 -6.70 -7.52 4.78
N PHE A 158 -7.73 -7.18 4.00
CA PHE A 158 -8.23 -5.81 3.85
C PHE A 158 -9.50 -5.67 4.68
N ILE A 159 -9.43 -4.86 5.73
CA ILE A 159 -10.50 -4.75 6.71
C ILE A 159 -11.18 -3.38 6.56
N LYS A 160 -12.51 -3.38 6.45
CA LYS A 160 -13.31 -2.15 6.50
C LYS A 160 -13.48 -1.73 7.96
N ASP A 161 -12.61 -0.86 8.43
CA ASP A 161 -12.66 -0.29 9.77
C ASP A 161 -12.73 1.23 9.67
N LYS A 162 -13.95 1.76 9.74
CA LYS A 162 -14.21 3.21 9.61
C LYS A 162 -13.52 4.05 10.68
N GLU A 163 -13.29 3.48 11.86
CA GLU A 163 -12.63 4.20 12.94
C GLU A 163 -11.14 4.42 12.69
N LYS A 164 -10.53 3.59 11.85
CA LYS A 164 -9.10 3.63 11.52
C LYS A 164 -8.80 4.22 10.14
N ILE A 165 -9.82 4.50 9.34
CA ILE A 165 -9.66 5.17 8.06
C ILE A 165 -9.57 6.69 8.29
N PRO A 166 -8.56 7.38 7.72
CA PRO A 166 -8.46 8.84 7.75
C PRO A 166 -9.69 9.50 7.11
N GLU A 167 -10.04 10.71 7.57
CA GLU A 167 -11.19 11.46 7.06
C GLU A 167 -11.01 11.93 5.61
N ASP A 168 -9.75 12.06 5.18
CA ASP A 168 -9.37 12.37 3.78
C ASP A 168 -9.56 11.20 2.83
N MET A 169 -9.92 10.03 3.33
CA MET A 169 -10.18 8.81 2.56
C MET A 169 -11.67 8.50 2.48
N HIS A 170 -12.10 7.94 1.36
CA HIS A 170 -13.50 7.60 1.11
C HIS A 170 -13.98 6.47 2.04
N PRO A 171 -15.01 6.66 2.89
CA PRO A 171 -15.40 5.69 3.93
C PRO A 171 -15.91 4.35 3.39
N GLY A 172 -16.39 4.32 2.15
CA GLY A 172 -16.93 3.11 1.49
C GLY A 172 -15.96 2.42 0.54
N GLN A 173 -14.88 3.12 0.13
CA GLN A 173 -13.88 2.61 -0.82
C GLN A 173 -12.47 2.66 -0.23
N SER A 174 -12.35 2.39 1.06
CA SER A 174 -11.07 2.34 1.76
C SER A 174 -11.05 1.19 2.76
N SER A 175 -9.85 0.70 3.05
CA SER A 175 -9.63 -0.40 3.99
C SER A 175 -8.29 -0.20 4.70
N VAL A 176 -8.17 -0.74 5.91
CA VAL A 176 -6.86 -0.95 6.53
C VAL A 176 -6.27 -2.26 6.05
N ILE A 177 -4.95 -2.30 5.93
CA ILE A 177 -4.20 -3.50 5.57
C ILE A 177 -3.70 -4.13 6.87
N SER A 178 -4.11 -5.37 7.13
CA SER A 178 -3.68 -6.14 8.29
C SER A 178 -2.82 -7.31 7.86
N VAL A 179 -1.70 -7.52 8.54
CA VAL A 179 -0.81 -8.69 8.36
C VAL A 179 -0.61 -9.36 9.71
N ASN A 180 -0.95 -10.65 9.82
CA ASN A 180 -0.93 -11.38 11.08
C ASN A 180 -1.71 -10.68 12.21
N ASN A 181 -2.88 -10.13 11.90
CA ASN A 181 -3.77 -9.38 12.80
C ASN A 181 -3.23 -8.02 13.30
N ASP A 182 -2.16 -7.52 12.71
CA ASP A 182 -1.63 -6.20 13.04
C ASP A 182 -1.76 -5.27 11.83
N ILE A 183 -2.23 -4.05 12.05
CA ILE A 183 -2.42 -3.07 11.00
C ILE A 183 -1.06 -2.53 10.57
N VAL A 184 -0.77 -2.70 9.29
CA VAL A 184 0.48 -2.26 8.66
C VAL A 184 0.29 -1.17 7.62
N GLY A 185 -0.94 -0.79 7.30
CA GLY A 185 -1.15 0.23 6.28
C GLY A 185 -2.62 0.52 6.00
N ILE A 186 -2.83 1.42 5.05
CA ILE A 186 -4.13 1.85 4.54
C ILE A 186 -4.13 1.82 3.02
N ILE A 187 -5.32 1.63 2.45
CA ILE A 187 -5.54 1.66 1.01
C ILE A 187 -6.94 2.19 0.73
N GLY A 188 -7.11 2.94 -0.34
CA GLY A 188 -8.44 3.38 -0.75
C GLY A 188 -8.44 4.59 -1.66
N LYS A 189 -9.66 5.05 -1.94
CA LYS A 189 -9.92 6.26 -2.71
C LYS A 189 -9.81 7.49 -1.80
N VAL A 190 -9.27 8.58 -2.35
CA VAL A 190 -9.31 9.90 -1.70
C VAL A 190 -10.77 10.36 -1.57
N HIS A 191 -11.09 11.03 -0.48
CA HIS A 191 -12.46 11.47 -0.22
C HIS A 191 -12.90 12.52 -1.24
N PRO A 192 -14.14 12.45 -1.80
CA PRO A 192 -14.63 13.42 -2.78
C PRO A 192 -14.66 14.89 -2.33
N LYS A 193 -14.61 15.14 -1.02
CA LYS A 193 -14.44 16.50 -0.47
C LYS A 193 -13.04 17.07 -0.65
N VAL A 194 -12.02 16.19 -0.75
CA VAL A 194 -10.61 16.55 -0.97
C VAL A 194 -10.33 16.60 -2.46
N GLU A 195 -10.77 15.59 -3.20
CA GLU A 195 -10.53 15.44 -4.63
C GLU A 195 -11.77 14.86 -5.33
N SER A 196 -12.28 15.57 -6.34
CA SER A 196 -13.45 15.14 -7.12
C SER A 196 -13.15 14.00 -8.08
N GLU A 197 -11.89 13.86 -8.52
CA GLU A 197 -11.47 12.80 -9.42
C GLU A 197 -11.19 11.49 -8.67
N ASP A 198 -11.13 10.40 -9.44
CA ASP A 198 -10.86 9.08 -8.91
C ASP A 198 -9.36 8.91 -8.63
N VAL A 199 -8.91 9.28 -7.44
CA VAL A 199 -7.53 9.12 -6.96
C VAL A 199 -7.48 8.06 -5.87
N TYR A 200 -6.56 7.12 -6.01
CA TYR A 200 -6.38 6.00 -5.08
C TYR A 200 -5.00 6.04 -4.45
N ILE A 201 -4.94 5.75 -3.16
CA ILE A 201 -3.71 5.79 -2.36
C ILE A 201 -3.52 4.44 -1.65
N LEU A 202 -2.28 4.03 -1.59
CA LEU A 202 -1.76 2.93 -0.77
C LEU A 202 -0.64 3.47 0.10
N GLU A 203 -0.66 3.20 1.40
CA GLU A 203 0.48 3.46 2.27
C GLU A 203 0.70 2.27 3.22
N ILE A 204 1.93 1.77 3.26
CA ILE A 204 2.36 0.65 4.10
C ILE A 204 3.51 1.09 5.00
N ASP A 205 3.38 0.86 6.28
CA ASP A 205 4.44 0.99 7.28
C ASP A 205 5.43 -0.17 7.11
N LEU A 206 6.58 0.12 6.51
CA LEU A 206 7.59 -0.91 6.23
C LEU A 206 8.29 -1.40 7.50
N ASP A 207 8.46 -0.54 8.50
CA ASP A 207 9.11 -0.95 9.75
C ASP A 207 8.25 -1.97 10.48
N ARG A 208 6.93 -1.74 10.56
CA ARG A 208 5.97 -2.71 11.11
C ARG A 208 5.87 -3.98 10.29
N LEU A 209 5.83 -3.84 8.98
CA LEU A 209 5.71 -4.98 8.07
C LEU A 209 6.95 -5.89 8.15
N LEU A 210 8.14 -5.31 8.00
CA LEU A 210 9.39 -6.05 7.94
C LEU A 210 9.87 -6.59 9.30
N ALA A 211 9.35 -6.06 10.42
CA ALA A 211 9.55 -6.65 11.74
C ALA A 211 8.86 -8.01 11.89
N LYS A 212 7.89 -8.34 11.02
CA LYS A 212 7.18 -9.61 11.08
C LYS A 212 7.99 -10.72 10.45
N LYS A 213 8.03 -11.87 11.12
CA LYS A 213 8.73 -13.05 10.60
C LYS A 213 8.02 -13.59 9.35
N VAL A 214 8.76 -13.69 8.28
CA VAL A 214 8.32 -14.36 7.06
C VAL A 214 8.74 -15.83 7.14
N GLY A 215 7.83 -16.74 6.78
CA GLY A 215 8.15 -18.16 6.69
C GLY A 215 9.17 -18.41 5.59
N LYS A 216 10.07 -19.38 5.80
CA LYS A 216 10.96 -19.80 4.71
C LYS A 216 10.12 -20.32 3.55
N MET A 217 10.43 -19.87 2.34
CA MET A 217 9.83 -20.43 1.13
C MET A 217 10.12 -21.93 1.07
N LYS A 218 9.07 -22.75 0.98
CA LYS A 218 9.20 -24.19 0.85
C LYS A 218 8.88 -24.57 -0.58
N TYR A 219 9.76 -25.36 -1.18
CA TYR A 219 9.46 -25.98 -2.46
C TYR A 219 8.24 -26.89 -2.30
N LYS A 220 7.28 -26.77 -3.19
CA LYS A 220 6.13 -27.67 -3.32
C LYS A 220 6.25 -28.37 -4.67
N GLU A 221 6.29 -29.69 -4.66
CA GLU A 221 6.32 -30.46 -5.91
C GLU A 221 5.08 -30.15 -6.76
N ILE A 222 5.29 -30.08 -8.07
CA ILE A 222 4.19 -29.94 -9.04
C ILE A 222 3.37 -31.23 -8.99
N SER A 223 2.04 -31.08 -8.88
CA SER A 223 1.14 -32.24 -8.89
C SER A 223 1.33 -33.06 -10.16
N LYS A 224 1.49 -34.37 -10.02
CA LYS A 224 1.52 -35.31 -11.14
C LYS A 224 0.13 -35.68 -11.68
N PHE A 225 -0.91 -35.28 -10.96
CA PHE A 225 -2.31 -35.53 -11.30
C PHE A 225 -2.93 -34.29 -11.93
N PRO A 226 -3.83 -34.45 -12.92
CA PRO A 226 -4.57 -33.33 -13.47
C PRO A 226 -5.48 -32.72 -12.40
N ASN A 227 -5.62 -31.41 -12.42
CA ASN A 227 -6.56 -30.70 -11.55
C ASN A 227 -8.01 -30.82 -12.05
N ILE A 228 -8.94 -30.75 -11.12
CA ILE A 228 -10.37 -30.69 -11.38
C ILE A 228 -10.84 -29.26 -11.08
N LYS A 229 -11.43 -28.59 -12.07
CA LYS A 229 -12.08 -27.30 -11.91
C LYS A 229 -13.55 -27.49 -11.58
N LYS A 230 -14.04 -26.76 -10.59
CA LYS A 230 -15.48 -26.75 -10.21
C LYS A 230 -15.92 -25.30 -10.00
N ASP A 231 -17.03 -24.95 -10.62
CA ASP A 231 -17.70 -23.67 -10.41
C ASP A 231 -18.76 -23.82 -9.33
N LEU A 232 -18.80 -22.86 -8.43
CA LEU A 232 -19.75 -22.78 -7.34
C LEU A 232 -20.56 -21.50 -7.47
N SER A 233 -21.88 -21.62 -7.64
CA SER A 233 -22.80 -20.49 -7.56
C SER A 233 -23.36 -20.43 -6.15
N ILE A 234 -23.10 -19.32 -5.46
CA ILE A 234 -23.53 -19.11 -4.08
C ILE A 234 -24.26 -17.79 -3.94
N VAL A 235 -25.36 -17.79 -3.17
CA VAL A 235 -26.06 -16.56 -2.81
C VAL A 235 -25.73 -16.24 -1.37
N VAL A 236 -25.22 -15.04 -1.12
CA VAL A 236 -24.76 -14.62 0.21
C VAL A 236 -25.23 -13.21 0.53
N ASP A 237 -25.29 -12.88 1.82
CA ASP A 237 -25.53 -11.51 2.28
C ASP A 237 -24.39 -10.59 1.83
N LYS A 238 -24.68 -9.36 1.36
CA LYS A 238 -23.70 -8.35 0.95
C LYS A 238 -22.68 -7.97 2.03
N LYS A 239 -22.98 -8.29 3.30
CA LYS A 239 -22.02 -8.07 4.40
C LYS A 239 -20.90 -9.10 4.44
N ILE A 240 -21.08 -10.26 3.80
CA ILE A 240 -20.08 -11.33 3.76
C ILE A 240 -19.08 -11.00 2.66
N SER A 241 -17.81 -10.86 3.01
CA SER A 241 -16.75 -10.55 2.05
C SER A 241 -16.37 -11.79 1.23
N ALA A 242 -15.93 -11.57 -0.03
CA ALA A 242 -15.37 -12.65 -0.85
C ALA A 242 -14.17 -13.35 -0.16
N GLN A 243 -13.41 -12.63 0.66
CA GLN A 243 -12.31 -13.19 1.45
C GLN A 243 -12.83 -14.20 2.48
N GLU A 244 -13.93 -13.91 3.19
CA GLU A 244 -14.51 -14.85 4.15
C GLU A 244 -15.02 -16.13 3.47
N ILE A 245 -15.60 -15.99 2.29
CA ILE A 245 -16.03 -17.14 1.46
C ILE A 245 -14.81 -17.96 1.06
N GLY A 246 -13.77 -17.34 0.52
CA GLY A 246 -12.53 -18.02 0.14
C GLY A 246 -11.87 -18.75 1.32
N MET A 247 -11.85 -18.14 2.51
CA MET A 247 -11.35 -18.79 3.72
C MET A 247 -12.17 -20.04 4.12
N LYS A 248 -13.50 -19.98 4.00
CA LYS A 248 -14.36 -21.15 4.27
C LYS A 248 -14.14 -22.26 3.24
N ILE A 249 -14.02 -21.91 1.97
CA ILE A 249 -13.69 -22.87 0.90
C ILE A 249 -12.33 -23.52 1.19
N LYS A 250 -11.31 -22.71 1.49
CA LYS A 250 -9.97 -23.21 1.83
C LYS A 250 -9.96 -24.13 3.04
N LYS A 251 -10.74 -23.78 4.08
CA LYS A 251 -10.89 -24.62 5.28
C LYS A 251 -11.57 -25.94 4.97
N ALA A 252 -12.60 -25.94 4.13
CA ALA A 252 -13.35 -27.15 3.77
C ALA A 252 -12.56 -28.08 2.84
N ALA A 253 -11.89 -27.54 1.83
CA ALA A 253 -11.12 -28.33 0.85
C ALA A 253 -9.71 -28.70 1.33
N GLY A 254 -9.20 -28.01 2.34
CA GLY A 254 -7.90 -28.32 2.96
C GLY A 254 -6.74 -28.27 1.97
N SER A 255 -5.86 -29.27 2.05
CA SER A 255 -4.67 -29.38 1.20
C SER A 255 -4.95 -29.73 -0.27
N LEU A 256 -6.17 -30.11 -0.59
CA LEU A 256 -6.58 -30.44 -1.95
C LEU A 256 -6.91 -29.21 -2.80
N LEU A 257 -7.11 -28.04 -2.17
CA LEU A 257 -7.38 -26.80 -2.89
C LEU A 257 -6.07 -26.22 -3.42
N GLU A 258 -5.98 -26.08 -4.74
CA GLU A 258 -4.87 -25.38 -5.40
C GLU A 258 -5.12 -23.87 -5.45
N SER A 259 -6.30 -23.46 -5.96
CA SER A 259 -6.72 -22.06 -6.04
C SER A 259 -8.24 -21.92 -5.93
N SER A 260 -8.70 -20.75 -5.54
CA SER A 260 -10.10 -20.34 -5.68
C SER A 260 -10.13 -18.86 -6.03
N GLU A 261 -10.92 -18.50 -7.03
CA GLU A 261 -11.07 -17.13 -7.51
C GLU A 261 -12.54 -16.79 -7.73
N VAL A 262 -12.88 -15.53 -7.56
CA VAL A 262 -14.19 -15.00 -7.92
C VAL A 262 -14.08 -14.50 -9.34
N PHE A 263 -14.78 -15.14 -10.27
CA PHE A 263 -14.76 -14.76 -11.68
C PHE A 263 -16.01 -14.02 -12.14
N ASP A 264 -17.11 -14.09 -11.36
CA ASP A 264 -18.33 -13.34 -11.63
C ASP A 264 -19.06 -12.95 -10.34
N VAL A 265 -19.67 -11.76 -10.34
CA VAL A 265 -20.53 -11.25 -9.27
C VAL A 265 -21.80 -10.71 -9.88
N TYR A 266 -22.89 -11.43 -9.73
CA TYR A 266 -24.19 -11.03 -10.24
C TYR A 266 -25.05 -10.37 -9.15
N THR A 267 -25.57 -9.17 -9.45
CA THR A 267 -26.52 -8.43 -8.65
C THR A 267 -27.67 -7.99 -9.56
N GLY A 268 -28.76 -8.76 -9.63
CA GLY A 268 -29.82 -8.47 -10.58
C GLY A 268 -31.13 -9.20 -10.27
N LYS A 269 -32.03 -9.27 -11.27
CA LYS A 269 -33.33 -9.92 -11.12
C LYS A 269 -33.22 -11.33 -10.56
N GLY A 270 -33.95 -11.63 -9.50
CA GLY A 270 -34.01 -12.95 -8.86
C GLY A 270 -33.15 -13.10 -7.62
N ILE A 271 -32.42 -12.06 -7.22
CA ILE A 271 -31.67 -12.00 -5.97
C ILE A 271 -32.22 -10.88 -5.11
N ASP A 272 -32.40 -11.13 -3.79
CA ASP A 272 -32.87 -10.14 -2.84
C ASP A 272 -31.90 -8.95 -2.76
N GLU A 273 -32.41 -7.74 -2.53
CA GLU A 273 -31.59 -6.50 -2.50
C GLU A 273 -30.42 -6.53 -1.52
N ASN A 274 -30.48 -7.37 -0.48
CA ASN A 274 -29.44 -7.52 0.54
C ASN A 274 -28.46 -8.67 0.26
N LYS A 275 -28.58 -9.36 -0.87
CA LYS A 275 -27.74 -10.50 -1.24
C LYS A 275 -26.97 -10.24 -2.53
#